data_ac15d68dbdd2f4e1a192326fb2742c63
#
_entry.id   ac15d68dbdd2f4e1a192326fb2742c63
#
_cell.length_a   1.000
_cell.length_b   1.000
_cell.length_c   1.000
_cell.angle_alpha   90.00
_cell.angle_beta   90.00
_cell.angle_gamma   90.00
#
_symmetry.space_group_name_H-M   'P 1'
#
loop_
_entity.id
_entity.type
_entity.pdbx_description
1 polymer ?
#
loop_
_entity_poly.entity_id
_entity_poly.type
_entity_poly.pdbx_seq_one_letter_code
_entity_poly.pdbx_strand_id
1 'polypeptide(L)'
;MIKKLLEPVKAGRLTLKNRIMFPPLTTGYEERDGSIGERSLNFYERLAKGGTGYIVIGDVAPVRTASPTPKLYDDSQIPVYKKLADTLHQYDCKVALQIFHPEYDVPGVGKMIMQAGMARQAAAKAREEGDEQEAAKQTQLAEQITKDAYAKLHHDMQHFVSEATAAQLEEIKTGIAACAKRAESAGIDAIEVHGDRLVGSLCSKVLNHRTDEYGGSFENRTRYALEVVKAIKEAAPDLMIEYKLPIITKNADGSLRGKGGLEAEEGVAFAKLLEEAGVDMIQVAQANHTGNMGDTIPPMGDVDYNWTLPAARAVKKAVSVPVATVGRVISLEAGEKILEDQDADIVAYGRSMLADPDIANKAASGECIRECLNCNKGCVDAIQGRRYISCVLNAENGNEGTVFIKPAEKIKNIAVVGAGIAGLEAA
;
A
#
# COMPACT_ATOMS: atom_id res chain seq x y z
N MET A 1 4.39 -21.85 -21.98
CA MET A 1 5.32 -22.21 -20.88
C MET A 1 5.78 -20.90 -20.26
N ILE A 2 5.62 -20.73 -18.96
CA ILE A 2 6.01 -19.51 -18.24
C ILE A 2 7.53 -19.42 -18.20
N LYS A 3 8.10 -18.32 -18.69
CA LYS A 3 9.55 -18.07 -18.74
C LYS A 3 9.89 -16.65 -18.30
N LYS A 4 9.25 -15.64 -18.90
CA LYS A 4 9.54 -14.22 -18.64
C LYS A 4 9.26 -13.82 -17.20
N LEU A 5 8.15 -14.28 -16.63
CA LEU A 5 7.83 -14.05 -15.22
C LEU A 5 8.91 -14.53 -14.26
N LEU A 6 9.65 -15.59 -14.62
CA LEU A 6 10.70 -16.20 -13.81
C LEU A 6 12.10 -15.64 -14.07
N GLU A 7 12.28 -14.82 -15.11
CA GLU A 7 13.55 -14.16 -15.38
C GLU A 7 13.85 -13.09 -14.33
N PRO A 8 15.10 -12.96 -13.88
CA PRO A 8 15.46 -11.86 -13.00
C PRO A 8 15.32 -10.50 -13.70
N VAL A 9 15.12 -9.45 -12.91
CA VAL A 9 15.08 -8.08 -13.42
C VAL A 9 15.89 -7.16 -12.50
N LYS A 10 16.63 -6.22 -13.10
CA LYS A 10 17.40 -5.23 -12.38
C LYS A 10 16.55 -3.96 -12.22
N ALA A 11 16.43 -3.46 -10.98
CA ALA A 11 15.80 -2.20 -10.63
C ALA A 11 16.77 -1.40 -9.74
N GLY A 12 17.30 -0.30 -10.25
CA GLY A 12 18.35 0.44 -9.59
C GLY A 12 19.55 -0.45 -9.22
N ARG A 13 19.84 -0.53 -7.93
CA ARG A 13 20.93 -1.39 -7.39
C ARG A 13 20.48 -2.84 -7.08
N LEU A 14 19.15 -3.11 -7.08
CA LEU A 14 18.62 -4.42 -6.75
C LEU A 14 18.52 -5.30 -7.98
N THR A 15 18.69 -6.60 -7.76
CA THR A 15 18.28 -7.64 -8.69
C THR A 15 17.14 -8.43 -8.04
N LEU A 16 15.97 -8.37 -8.64
CA LEU A 16 14.82 -9.17 -8.22
C LEU A 16 14.95 -10.55 -8.88
N LYS A 17 14.76 -11.63 -8.12
CA LYS A 17 14.93 -13.01 -8.62
C LYS A 17 13.96 -13.43 -9.71
N ASN A 18 12.81 -12.74 -9.79
CA ASN A 18 11.79 -12.90 -10.83
C ASN A 18 11.00 -11.60 -11.00
N ARG A 19 10.05 -11.58 -11.95
CA ARG A 19 9.23 -10.40 -12.31
C ARG A 19 7.85 -10.43 -11.65
N ILE A 20 7.71 -11.17 -10.56
CA ILE A 20 6.47 -11.36 -9.81
C ILE A 20 6.53 -10.52 -8.54
N MET A 21 5.61 -9.56 -8.44
CA MET A 21 5.53 -8.60 -7.34
C MET A 21 4.23 -8.74 -6.55
N PHE A 22 4.31 -8.64 -5.23
CA PHE A 22 3.14 -8.35 -4.39
C PHE A 22 3.05 -6.84 -4.17
N PRO A 23 2.01 -6.17 -4.73
CA PRO A 23 1.86 -4.73 -4.61
C PRO A 23 1.40 -4.34 -3.20
N PRO A 24 1.54 -3.05 -2.82
CA PRO A 24 1.06 -2.59 -1.53
C PRO A 24 -0.44 -2.81 -1.37
N LEU A 25 -0.81 -3.34 -0.22
CA LEU A 25 -2.19 -3.69 0.11
C LEU A 25 -2.40 -3.54 1.61
N THR A 26 -3.44 -2.82 2.02
CA THR A 26 -3.84 -2.70 3.42
C THR A 26 -4.39 -4.04 3.90
N THR A 27 -3.77 -4.65 4.90
CA THR A 27 -4.15 -5.97 5.42
C THR A 27 -5.04 -5.88 6.64
N GLY A 28 -4.83 -4.85 7.47
CA GLY A 28 -5.44 -4.72 8.78
C GLY A 28 -4.82 -5.64 9.83
N TYR A 29 -3.70 -6.32 9.52
CA TYR A 29 -3.04 -7.28 10.42
C TYR A 29 -2.10 -6.63 11.43
N GLU A 30 -1.83 -5.34 11.27
CA GLU A 30 -0.95 -4.58 12.14
C GLU A 30 -1.52 -4.51 13.56
N GLU A 31 -0.63 -4.42 14.53
CA GLU A 31 -0.99 -4.19 15.93
C GLU A 31 -1.66 -2.81 16.11
N ARG A 32 -2.32 -2.58 17.21
CA ARG A 32 -3.05 -1.33 17.47
C ARG A 32 -2.19 -0.07 17.41
N ASP A 33 -0.91 -0.20 17.73
CA ASP A 33 0.07 0.89 17.65
C ASP A 33 0.66 1.05 16.23
N GLY A 34 0.31 0.15 15.30
CA GLY A 34 0.81 0.10 13.93
C GLY A 34 2.13 -0.63 13.79
N SER A 35 2.56 -1.40 14.77
CA SER A 35 3.72 -2.28 14.63
C SER A 35 3.39 -3.53 13.80
N ILE A 36 4.43 -4.09 13.18
CA ILE A 36 4.36 -5.37 12.47
C ILE A 36 4.34 -6.50 13.49
N GLY A 37 3.16 -7.04 13.76
CA GLY A 37 2.97 -8.16 14.66
C GLY A 37 3.19 -9.51 13.99
N GLU A 38 2.93 -10.58 14.76
CA GLU A 38 3.13 -11.96 14.28
C GLU A 38 2.24 -12.30 13.08
N ARG A 39 1.00 -11.80 13.05
CA ARG A 39 0.08 -12.04 11.93
C ARG A 39 0.59 -11.42 10.64
N SER A 40 1.03 -10.15 10.67
CA SER A 40 1.62 -9.49 9.51
C SER A 40 2.89 -10.22 9.05
N LEU A 41 3.76 -10.61 9.99
CA LEU A 41 4.99 -11.31 9.68
C LEU A 41 4.72 -12.65 8.98
N ASN A 42 3.80 -13.48 9.52
CA ASN A 42 3.43 -14.77 8.95
C ASN A 42 2.83 -14.62 7.54
N PHE A 43 1.99 -13.60 7.33
CA PHE A 43 1.41 -13.30 6.03
C PHE A 43 2.48 -12.99 4.97
N TYR A 44 3.38 -12.04 5.26
CA TYR A 44 4.43 -11.67 4.30
C TYR A 44 5.46 -12.79 4.10
N GLU A 45 5.81 -13.52 5.17
CA GLU A 45 6.66 -14.71 5.06
C GLU A 45 6.03 -15.76 4.14
N ARG A 46 4.71 -15.99 4.25
CA ARG A 46 4.00 -16.95 3.40
C ARG A 46 4.08 -16.61 1.92
N LEU A 47 3.97 -15.31 1.58
CA LEU A 47 4.15 -14.83 0.21
C LEU A 47 5.59 -15.03 -0.29
N ALA A 48 6.59 -14.77 0.55
CA ALA A 48 8.00 -14.97 0.22
C ALA A 48 8.32 -16.46 0.01
N LYS A 49 7.80 -17.36 0.86
CA LYS A 49 7.85 -18.83 0.70
C LYS A 49 7.22 -19.30 -0.61
N GLY A 50 6.17 -18.60 -1.06
CA GLY A 50 5.51 -18.85 -2.35
C GLY A 50 6.36 -18.46 -3.57
N GLY A 51 7.57 -17.96 -3.35
CA GLY A 51 8.55 -17.66 -4.40
C GLY A 51 8.49 -16.23 -4.92
N THR A 52 7.67 -15.35 -4.34
CA THR A 52 7.57 -13.93 -4.72
C THR A 52 8.94 -13.26 -4.70
N GLY A 53 9.29 -12.52 -5.77
CA GLY A 53 10.57 -11.84 -5.90
C GLY A 53 10.65 -10.50 -5.18
N TYR A 54 9.51 -9.80 -5.08
CA TYR A 54 9.44 -8.46 -4.50
C TYR A 54 8.09 -8.23 -3.81
N ILE A 55 8.13 -7.76 -2.57
CA ILE A 55 6.94 -7.49 -1.75
C ILE A 55 6.99 -6.04 -1.29
N VAL A 56 5.90 -5.30 -1.50
CA VAL A 56 5.71 -3.95 -0.98
C VAL A 56 4.72 -3.97 0.19
N ILE A 57 5.19 -3.52 1.35
CA ILE A 57 4.36 -3.35 2.55
C ILE A 57 3.56 -2.06 2.40
N GLY A 58 2.24 -2.13 2.40
CA GLY A 58 1.38 -0.99 2.11
C GLY A 58 1.20 -0.02 3.28
N ASP A 59 0.99 1.24 2.93
CA ASP A 59 0.51 2.33 3.78
C ASP A 59 1.34 2.57 5.06
N VAL A 60 2.68 2.56 4.98
CA VAL A 60 3.56 2.84 6.12
C VAL A 60 3.56 4.35 6.42
N ALA A 61 3.04 4.73 7.59
CA ALA A 61 2.99 6.12 8.01
C ALA A 61 4.32 6.57 8.66
N PRO A 62 4.92 7.70 8.19
CA PRO A 62 6.12 8.29 8.78
C PRO A 62 5.83 9.10 10.05
N VAL A 63 4.59 9.07 10.52
CA VAL A 63 4.10 9.84 11.67
C VAL A 63 3.14 8.99 12.51
N ARG A 64 2.96 9.39 13.77
CA ARG A 64 2.02 8.72 14.67
C ARG A 64 0.57 9.09 14.32
N THR A 65 -0.10 8.24 13.57
CA THR A 65 -1.51 8.39 13.20
C THR A 65 -2.42 7.53 14.09
N ALA A 66 -3.71 7.87 14.13
CA ALA A 66 -4.74 7.01 14.72
C ALA A 66 -5.17 5.86 13.80
N SER A 67 -4.77 5.88 12.54
CA SER A 67 -5.07 4.83 11.56
C SER A 67 -4.38 3.52 11.95
N PRO A 68 -5.02 2.35 11.79
CA PRO A 68 -4.42 1.03 12.00
C PRO A 68 -3.54 0.60 10.83
N THR A 69 -2.66 1.49 10.36
CA THR A 69 -1.68 1.22 9.31
C THR A 69 -0.31 0.99 9.90
N PRO A 70 0.61 0.30 9.22
CA PRO A 70 2.00 0.20 9.65
C PRO A 70 2.61 1.58 9.88
N LYS A 71 3.52 1.70 10.83
CA LYS A 71 4.17 2.97 11.18
C LYS A 71 5.66 2.78 11.38
N LEU A 72 6.43 3.76 10.92
CA LEU A 72 7.88 3.81 11.14
C LEU A 72 8.31 5.27 11.36
N TYR A 73 7.90 5.84 12.49
CA TYR A 73 8.18 7.23 12.86
C TYR A 73 9.19 7.38 13.99
N ASP A 74 9.57 6.27 14.65
CA ASP A 74 10.47 6.26 15.80
C ASP A 74 11.49 5.12 15.69
N ASP A 75 12.71 5.36 16.19
CA ASP A 75 13.81 4.40 16.07
C ASP A 75 13.55 3.09 16.85
N SER A 76 12.71 3.13 17.89
CA SER A 76 12.30 1.92 18.63
C SER A 76 11.55 0.90 17.76
N GLN A 77 11.05 1.33 16.61
CA GLN A 77 10.35 0.46 15.65
C GLN A 77 11.30 -0.27 14.68
N ILE A 78 12.55 0.17 14.56
CA ILE A 78 13.55 -0.43 13.65
C ILE A 78 13.69 -1.95 13.87
N PRO A 79 13.78 -2.51 15.08
CA PRO A 79 13.97 -3.95 15.28
C PRO A 79 12.84 -4.81 14.69
N VAL A 80 11.61 -4.30 14.69
CA VAL A 80 10.45 -5.03 14.15
C VAL A 80 10.53 -5.13 12.63
N TYR A 81 10.87 -4.01 11.96
CA TYR A 81 11.08 -3.99 10.52
C TYR A 81 12.33 -4.77 10.09
N LYS A 82 13.38 -4.76 10.94
CA LYS A 82 14.55 -5.62 10.70
C LYS A 82 14.16 -7.10 10.73
N LYS A 83 13.37 -7.54 11.70
CA LYS A 83 12.87 -8.91 11.76
C LYS A 83 12.07 -9.27 10.50
N LEU A 84 11.23 -8.35 9.99
CA LEU A 84 10.50 -8.54 8.75
C LEU A 84 11.46 -8.71 7.56
N ALA A 85 12.41 -7.79 7.37
CA ALA A 85 13.40 -7.86 6.29
C ALA A 85 14.21 -9.16 6.35
N ASP A 86 14.79 -9.49 7.52
CA ASP A 86 15.59 -10.71 7.74
C ASP A 86 14.75 -11.98 7.41
N THR A 87 13.44 -11.97 7.73
CA THR A 87 12.57 -13.11 7.44
C THR A 87 12.33 -13.27 5.95
N LEU A 88 12.03 -12.20 5.22
CA LEU A 88 11.76 -12.28 3.78
C LEU A 88 13.04 -12.58 2.99
N HIS A 89 14.19 -12.06 3.41
CA HIS A 89 15.48 -12.31 2.79
C HIS A 89 15.91 -13.77 2.82
N GLN A 90 15.43 -14.58 3.79
CA GLN A 90 15.68 -16.04 3.82
C GLN A 90 15.16 -16.75 2.56
N TYR A 91 14.19 -16.15 1.88
CA TYR A 91 13.57 -16.67 0.65
C TYR A 91 14.06 -15.92 -0.61
N ASP A 92 15.13 -15.14 -0.52
CA ASP A 92 15.61 -14.26 -1.61
C ASP A 92 14.48 -13.35 -2.14
N CYS A 93 13.66 -12.86 -1.24
CA CYS A 93 12.57 -11.93 -1.54
C CYS A 93 12.98 -10.52 -1.10
N LYS A 94 12.93 -9.56 -2.02
CA LYS A 94 13.20 -8.15 -1.72
C LYS A 94 11.97 -7.49 -1.13
N VAL A 95 12.17 -6.54 -0.20
CA VAL A 95 11.10 -5.88 0.53
C VAL A 95 11.19 -4.36 0.42
N ALA A 96 10.06 -3.74 0.10
CA ALA A 96 9.87 -2.30 0.11
C ALA A 96 8.85 -1.88 1.16
N LEU A 97 8.96 -0.64 1.62
CA LEU A 97 7.92 0.03 2.38
C LEU A 97 7.29 1.12 1.51
N GLN A 98 5.96 1.05 1.32
CA GLN A 98 5.23 2.15 0.72
C GLN A 98 5.00 3.24 1.77
N ILE A 99 5.70 4.36 1.64
CA ILE A 99 5.54 5.49 2.55
C ILE A 99 4.44 6.41 2.04
N PHE A 100 3.50 6.75 2.93
CA PHE A 100 2.45 7.71 2.64
C PHE A 100 2.28 8.70 3.79
N HIS A 101 1.76 9.88 3.50
CA HIS A 101 1.25 10.80 4.51
C HIS A 101 -0.24 11.05 4.27
N PRO A 102 -1.08 10.94 5.30
CA PRO A 102 -2.51 11.23 5.16
C PRO A 102 -2.75 12.72 4.88
N GLU A 103 -3.89 13.02 4.28
CA GLU A 103 -4.26 14.36 3.82
C GLU A 103 -4.96 15.16 4.92
N TYR A 104 -4.29 15.29 6.07
CA TYR A 104 -4.73 16.14 7.19
C TYR A 104 -3.55 16.50 8.09
N ASP A 105 -3.74 17.53 8.92
CA ASP A 105 -2.78 17.95 9.95
C ASP A 105 -2.71 16.92 11.09
N VAL A 106 -1.88 15.90 10.91
CA VAL A 106 -1.71 14.80 11.87
C VAL A 106 -1.28 15.28 13.25
N PRO A 107 -0.25 16.15 13.39
CA PRO A 107 0.14 16.69 14.69
C PRO A 107 -0.96 17.51 15.37
N GLY A 108 -1.65 18.37 14.61
CA GLY A 108 -2.71 19.22 15.15
C GLY A 108 -3.91 18.41 15.66
N VAL A 109 -4.43 17.50 14.85
CA VAL A 109 -5.52 16.59 15.26
C VAL A 109 -5.07 15.70 16.41
N GLY A 110 -3.85 15.17 16.39
CA GLY A 110 -3.29 14.33 17.44
C GLY A 110 -3.20 15.07 18.78
N LYS A 111 -2.78 16.35 18.78
CA LYS A 111 -2.73 17.21 19.98
C LYS A 111 -4.13 17.39 20.58
N MET A 112 -5.14 17.65 19.77
CA MET A 112 -6.52 17.78 20.24
C MET A 112 -7.03 16.47 20.87
N ILE A 113 -6.78 15.32 20.24
CA ILE A 113 -7.18 14.01 20.79
C ILE A 113 -6.47 13.74 22.13
N MET A 114 -5.20 14.10 22.24
CA MET A 114 -4.46 13.98 23.50
C MET A 114 -5.06 14.88 24.59
N GLN A 115 -5.38 16.13 24.30
CA GLN A 115 -6.04 17.05 25.22
C GLN A 115 -7.40 16.52 25.70
N ALA A 116 -8.21 15.96 24.78
CA ALA A 116 -9.46 15.30 25.14
C ALA A 116 -9.24 14.09 26.09
N GLY A 117 -8.16 13.32 25.85
CA GLY A 117 -7.75 12.23 26.72
C GLY A 117 -7.39 12.70 28.14
N MET A 118 -6.61 13.78 28.23
CA MET A 118 -6.26 14.39 29.54
C MET A 118 -7.50 14.89 30.30
N ALA A 119 -8.44 15.53 29.60
CA ALA A 119 -9.69 15.97 30.22
C ALA A 119 -10.53 14.77 30.71
N ARG A 120 -10.58 13.65 29.97
CA ARG A 120 -11.26 12.41 30.45
C ARG A 120 -10.60 11.83 31.70
N GLN A 121 -9.27 11.84 31.77
CA GLN A 121 -8.54 11.40 32.96
C GLN A 121 -8.82 12.31 34.15
N ALA A 122 -8.84 13.63 33.95
CA ALA A 122 -9.22 14.60 34.98
C ALA A 122 -10.66 14.38 35.47
N ALA A 123 -11.60 14.09 34.58
CA ALA A 123 -12.98 13.76 34.92
C ALA A 123 -13.08 12.48 35.76
N ALA A 124 -12.32 11.45 35.41
CA ALA A 124 -12.27 10.19 36.15
C ALA A 124 -11.73 10.43 37.59
N LYS A 125 -10.62 11.15 37.72
CA LYS A 125 -10.04 11.52 38.99
C LYS A 125 -11.00 12.33 39.88
N ALA A 126 -11.66 13.35 39.34
CA ALA A 126 -12.64 14.15 40.06
C ALA A 126 -13.81 13.30 40.60
N ARG A 127 -14.28 12.28 39.85
CA ARG A 127 -15.28 11.32 40.35
C ARG A 127 -14.78 10.47 41.50
N GLU A 128 -13.52 10.02 41.48
CA GLU A 128 -12.91 9.28 42.55
C GLU A 128 -12.77 10.14 43.83
N GLU A 129 -12.56 11.45 43.67
CA GLU A 129 -12.49 12.43 44.76
C GLU A 129 -13.85 12.92 45.23
N GLY A 130 -14.95 12.50 44.59
CA GLY A 130 -16.34 12.88 44.90
C GLY A 130 -16.75 14.26 44.39
N ASP A 131 -15.97 14.91 43.54
CA ASP A 131 -16.28 16.19 42.92
C ASP A 131 -17.04 16.00 41.59
N GLU A 132 -18.34 15.74 41.70
CA GLU A 132 -19.21 15.53 40.52
C GLU A 132 -19.31 16.77 39.63
N GLN A 133 -19.16 17.98 40.16
CA GLN A 133 -19.23 19.22 39.39
C GLN A 133 -18.00 19.37 38.50
N GLU A 134 -16.81 19.18 38.99
CA GLU A 134 -15.57 19.19 38.20
C GLU A 134 -15.54 18.01 37.22
N ALA A 135 -16.00 16.83 37.63
CA ALA A 135 -16.12 15.67 36.73
C ALA A 135 -17.01 15.94 35.53
N ALA A 136 -18.18 16.56 35.75
CA ALA A 136 -19.08 16.94 34.67
C ALA A 136 -18.45 17.98 33.73
N LYS A 137 -17.80 19.01 34.28
CA LYS A 137 -17.10 20.04 33.51
C LYS A 137 -15.99 19.45 32.62
N GLN A 138 -15.15 18.59 33.17
CA GLN A 138 -14.07 17.94 32.42
C GLN A 138 -14.59 16.96 31.37
N THR A 139 -15.71 16.29 31.64
CA THR A 139 -16.39 15.45 30.64
C THR A 139 -16.88 16.29 29.46
N GLN A 140 -17.56 17.39 29.74
CA GLN A 140 -18.04 18.30 28.68
C GLN A 140 -16.89 18.90 27.86
N LEU A 141 -15.79 19.27 28.52
CA LEU A 141 -14.58 19.76 27.84
C LEU A 141 -14.01 18.68 26.89
N ALA A 142 -13.90 17.44 27.36
CA ALA A 142 -13.40 16.33 26.54
C ALA A 142 -14.29 16.04 25.32
N GLU A 143 -15.61 16.11 25.47
CA GLU A 143 -16.58 15.95 24.40
C GLU A 143 -16.45 17.07 23.36
N GLN A 144 -16.33 18.33 23.81
CA GLN A 144 -16.17 19.47 22.93
C GLN A 144 -14.88 19.38 22.13
N ILE A 145 -13.73 19.12 22.78
CA ILE A 145 -12.45 18.96 22.09
C ILE A 145 -12.50 17.81 21.09
N THR A 146 -13.15 16.70 21.46
CA THR A 146 -13.31 15.56 20.56
C THR A 146 -14.12 15.95 19.30
N LYS A 147 -15.22 16.67 19.48
CA LYS A 147 -16.06 17.19 18.37
C LYS A 147 -15.25 18.10 17.45
N ASP A 148 -14.47 19.02 18.03
CA ASP A 148 -13.64 19.96 17.27
C ASP A 148 -12.52 19.25 16.51
N ALA A 149 -11.90 18.21 17.11
CA ALA A 149 -10.90 17.38 16.45
C ALA A 149 -11.47 16.64 15.23
N TYR A 150 -12.68 16.09 15.35
CA TYR A 150 -13.36 15.47 14.21
C TYR A 150 -13.77 16.48 13.14
N ALA A 151 -14.24 17.67 13.53
CA ALA A 151 -14.56 18.73 12.60
C ALA A 151 -13.32 19.17 11.80
N LYS A 152 -12.17 19.38 12.49
CA LYS A 152 -10.89 19.66 11.85
C LYS A 152 -10.46 18.53 10.90
N LEU A 153 -10.53 17.28 11.36
CA LEU A 153 -10.17 16.12 10.52
C LEU A 153 -11.00 16.07 9.23
N HIS A 154 -12.32 16.26 9.32
CA HIS A 154 -13.21 16.25 8.15
C HIS A 154 -12.95 17.43 7.21
N HIS A 155 -12.64 18.61 7.75
CA HIS A 155 -12.24 19.77 6.96
C HIS A 155 -10.94 19.49 6.21
N ASP A 156 -9.91 19.05 6.95
CA ASP A 156 -8.58 18.78 6.40
C ASP A 156 -8.64 17.72 5.28
N MET A 157 -9.37 16.63 5.48
CA MET A 157 -9.53 15.58 4.45
C MET A 157 -10.04 16.09 3.10
N GLN A 158 -10.65 17.26 3.06
CA GLN A 158 -11.17 17.89 1.83
C GLN A 158 -10.28 19.02 1.33
N HIS A 159 -9.54 19.68 2.21
CA HIS A 159 -8.89 20.96 1.92
C HIS A 159 -7.38 20.97 2.17
N PHE A 160 -6.82 20.01 2.92
CA PHE A 160 -5.43 20.02 3.35
C PHE A 160 -4.43 20.13 2.18
N VAL A 161 -4.70 19.48 1.06
CA VAL A 161 -3.85 19.57 -0.15
C VAL A 161 -3.65 21.03 -0.59
N SER A 162 -4.72 21.84 -0.50
CA SER A 162 -4.69 23.25 -0.90
C SER A 162 -4.30 24.19 0.23
N GLU A 163 -4.58 23.84 1.49
CA GLU A 163 -4.42 24.73 2.65
C GLU A 163 -3.15 24.47 3.48
N ALA A 164 -2.49 23.30 3.30
CA ALA A 164 -1.24 23.00 4.01
C ALA A 164 -0.20 24.11 3.77
N THR A 165 0.38 24.61 4.84
CA THR A 165 1.43 25.62 4.74
C THR A 165 2.71 25.02 4.18
N ALA A 166 3.59 25.84 3.59
CA ALA A 166 4.92 25.40 3.14
C ALA A 166 5.73 24.78 4.30
N ALA A 167 5.59 25.30 5.52
CA ALA A 167 6.24 24.74 6.70
C ALA A 167 5.74 23.33 7.04
N GLN A 168 4.43 23.09 6.94
CA GLN A 168 3.85 21.74 7.14
C GLN A 168 4.33 20.77 6.06
N LEU A 169 4.36 21.18 4.80
CA LEU A 169 4.88 20.35 3.72
C LEU A 169 6.38 20.02 3.91
N GLU A 170 7.18 20.97 4.39
CA GLU A 170 8.60 20.75 4.73
C GLU A 170 8.76 19.75 5.90
N GLU A 171 7.94 19.89 6.95
CA GLU A 171 7.94 18.96 8.08
C GLU A 171 7.55 17.54 7.63
N ILE A 172 6.55 17.40 6.77
CA ILE A 172 6.11 16.12 6.21
C ILE A 172 7.23 15.49 5.36
N LYS A 173 7.87 16.27 4.48
CA LYS A 173 9.00 15.82 3.65
C LYS A 173 10.15 15.29 4.53
N THR A 174 10.49 16.05 5.58
CA THR A 174 11.51 15.65 6.57
C THR A 174 11.13 14.36 7.28
N GLY A 175 9.86 14.20 7.67
CA GLY A 175 9.33 12.98 8.29
C GLY A 175 9.41 11.76 7.37
N ILE A 176 9.10 11.93 6.08
CA ILE A 176 9.22 10.88 5.06
C ILE A 176 10.69 10.48 4.89
N ALA A 177 11.61 11.43 4.78
CA ALA A 177 13.04 11.17 4.67
C ALA A 177 13.60 10.43 5.92
N ALA A 178 13.17 10.82 7.10
CA ALA A 178 13.54 10.15 8.35
C ALA A 178 12.99 8.70 8.43
N CYS A 179 11.78 8.47 7.92
CA CYS A 179 11.21 7.13 7.79
C CYS A 179 12.05 6.25 6.84
N ALA A 180 12.45 6.78 5.70
CA ALA A 180 13.32 6.08 4.75
C ALA A 180 14.68 5.72 5.40
N LYS A 181 15.27 6.62 6.18
CA LYS A 181 16.50 6.35 6.93
C LYS A 181 16.35 5.22 7.93
N ARG A 182 15.21 5.15 8.64
CA ARG A 182 14.91 4.03 9.54
C ARG A 182 14.71 2.72 8.78
N ALA A 183 14.04 2.76 7.62
CA ALA A 183 13.88 1.60 6.74
C ALA A 183 15.23 1.05 6.28
N GLU A 184 16.15 1.92 5.84
CA GLU A 184 17.52 1.54 5.50
C GLU A 184 18.25 0.88 6.68
N SER A 185 18.16 1.48 7.88
CA SER A 185 18.74 0.94 9.11
C SER A 185 18.14 -0.42 9.52
N ALA A 186 16.90 -0.68 9.12
CA ALA A 186 16.22 -1.97 9.33
C ALA A 186 16.57 -3.03 8.27
N GLY A 187 17.36 -2.71 7.25
CA GLY A 187 17.71 -3.64 6.18
C GLY A 187 16.60 -3.82 5.13
N ILE A 188 15.66 -2.91 5.06
CA ILE A 188 14.68 -2.83 3.96
C ILE A 188 15.43 -2.51 2.67
N ASP A 189 15.00 -3.08 1.54
CA ASP A 189 15.69 -2.95 0.25
C ASP A 189 15.26 -1.70 -0.54
N ALA A 190 14.01 -1.25 -0.35
CA ALA A 190 13.43 -0.17 -1.16
C ALA A 190 12.38 0.66 -0.41
N ILE A 191 12.14 1.86 -0.93
CA ILE A 191 10.99 2.70 -0.58
C ILE A 191 10.12 2.87 -1.81
N GLU A 192 8.82 2.62 -1.67
CA GLU A 192 7.81 3.07 -2.62
C GLU A 192 7.19 4.39 -2.14
N VAL A 193 7.32 5.46 -2.92
CA VAL A 193 6.60 6.71 -2.67
C VAL A 193 5.15 6.55 -3.13
N HIS A 194 4.21 6.72 -2.20
CA HIS A 194 2.78 6.57 -2.52
C HIS A 194 2.23 7.79 -3.24
N GLY A 195 2.22 7.75 -4.56
CA GLY A 195 1.71 8.84 -5.40
C GLY A 195 0.18 8.99 -5.41
N ASP A 196 -0.56 8.23 -4.60
CA ASP A 196 -2.02 8.27 -4.55
C ASP A 196 -2.57 8.83 -3.21
N ARG A 197 -1.72 9.55 -2.46
CA ARG A 197 -2.03 10.27 -1.23
C ARG A 197 -1.40 11.65 -1.33
N LEU A 198 -1.20 12.37 -0.24
CA LEU A 198 -0.78 13.77 -0.21
C LEU A 198 0.25 14.15 -1.30
N VAL A 199 1.31 13.35 -1.45
CA VAL A 199 2.36 13.60 -2.45
C VAL A 199 1.80 13.64 -3.87
N GLY A 200 0.95 12.68 -4.22
CA GLY A 200 0.32 12.64 -5.54
C GLY A 200 -0.90 13.55 -5.67
N SER A 201 -1.64 13.80 -4.60
CA SER A 201 -2.74 14.77 -4.61
C SER A 201 -2.27 16.18 -4.93
N LEU A 202 -1.05 16.53 -4.50
CA LEU A 202 -0.40 17.79 -4.91
C LEU A 202 -0.09 17.83 -6.41
N CYS A 203 0.11 16.69 -7.08
CA CYS A 203 0.29 16.63 -8.54
C CYS A 203 -1.01 16.86 -9.31
N SER A 204 -2.16 16.63 -8.68
CA SER A 204 -3.48 16.67 -9.33
C SER A 204 -3.98 18.07 -9.61
N LYS A 205 -4.33 18.37 -10.87
CA LYS A 205 -5.00 19.63 -11.22
C LYS A 205 -6.45 19.73 -10.69
N VAL A 206 -7.02 18.60 -10.26
CA VAL A 206 -8.41 18.52 -9.74
C VAL A 206 -8.44 18.74 -8.22
N LEU A 207 -7.42 18.32 -7.50
CA LEU A 207 -7.37 18.39 -6.04
C LEU A 207 -6.51 19.55 -5.53
N ASN A 208 -5.51 19.95 -6.28
CA ASN A 208 -4.58 21.00 -5.90
C ASN A 208 -5.04 22.36 -6.43
N HIS A 209 -5.63 23.18 -5.55
CA HIS A 209 -6.07 24.56 -5.83
C HIS A 209 -5.10 25.61 -5.30
N ARG A 210 -3.85 25.22 -5.02
CA ARG A 210 -2.80 26.12 -4.53
C ARG A 210 -2.41 27.18 -5.56
N THR A 211 -1.98 28.34 -5.06
CA THR A 211 -1.49 29.45 -5.88
C THR A 211 -0.03 29.80 -5.61
N ASP A 212 0.64 29.01 -4.78
CA ASP A 212 2.08 29.10 -4.47
C ASP A 212 2.93 28.23 -5.41
N GLU A 213 4.21 28.03 -5.05
CA GLU A 213 5.18 27.25 -5.82
C GLU A 213 4.84 25.77 -5.97
N TYR A 214 3.83 25.26 -5.27
CA TYR A 214 3.33 23.90 -5.34
C TYR A 214 2.00 23.76 -6.10
N GLY A 215 1.50 24.84 -6.73
CA GLY A 215 0.20 24.83 -7.41
C GLY A 215 0.20 25.47 -8.79
N GLY A 216 -0.91 25.33 -9.50
CA GLY A 216 -1.10 25.91 -10.84
C GLY A 216 -0.47 25.07 -11.96
N SER A 217 0.72 25.42 -12.44
CA SER A 217 1.37 24.73 -13.56
C SER A 217 1.74 23.28 -13.25
N PHE A 218 1.94 22.47 -14.28
CA PHE A 218 2.39 21.08 -14.14
C PHE A 218 3.70 20.98 -13.36
N GLU A 219 4.65 21.84 -13.66
CA GLU A 219 5.97 21.89 -13.01
C GLU A 219 5.84 22.21 -11.50
N ASN A 220 4.96 23.12 -11.15
CA ASN A 220 4.72 23.47 -9.75
C ASN A 220 4.01 22.33 -9.01
N ARG A 221 2.98 21.75 -9.60
CA ARG A 221 2.23 20.64 -8.99
C ARG A 221 3.10 19.41 -8.75
N THR A 222 4.05 19.12 -9.63
CA THR A 222 4.95 17.95 -9.50
C THR A 222 6.19 18.23 -8.63
N ARG A 223 6.50 19.49 -8.35
CA ARG A 223 7.67 19.92 -7.57
C ARG A 223 7.81 19.20 -6.23
N TYR A 224 6.74 19.19 -5.43
CA TYR A 224 6.81 18.57 -4.10
C TYR A 224 7.14 17.07 -4.13
N ALA A 225 6.60 16.35 -5.08
CA ALA A 225 6.90 14.92 -5.24
C ALA A 225 8.39 14.70 -5.61
N LEU A 226 8.95 15.52 -6.48
CA LEU A 226 10.38 15.46 -6.84
C LEU A 226 11.28 15.84 -5.66
N GLU A 227 10.88 16.80 -4.85
CA GLU A 227 11.58 17.16 -3.60
C GLU A 227 11.55 16.02 -2.57
N VAL A 228 10.43 15.32 -2.44
CA VAL A 228 10.30 14.12 -1.58
C VAL A 228 11.24 13.01 -2.05
N VAL A 229 11.27 12.70 -3.35
CA VAL A 229 12.20 11.72 -3.93
C VAL A 229 13.65 12.08 -3.61
N LYS A 230 14.02 13.35 -3.83
CA LYS A 230 15.37 13.85 -3.53
C LYS A 230 15.71 13.73 -2.04
N ALA A 231 14.79 14.10 -1.15
CA ALA A 231 15.00 14.03 0.29
C ALA A 231 15.18 12.57 0.77
N ILE A 232 14.43 11.62 0.20
CA ILE A 232 14.63 10.18 0.46
C ILE A 232 16.01 9.74 0.01
N LYS A 233 16.41 10.10 -1.21
CA LYS A 233 17.71 9.72 -1.78
C LYS A 233 18.90 10.24 -0.99
N GLU A 234 18.77 11.47 -0.47
CA GLU A 234 19.79 12.09 0.39
C GLU A 234 19.87 11.43 1.78
N ALA A 235 18.71 11.08 2.36
CA ALA A 235 18.65 10.50 3.70
C ALA A 235 19.00 9.00 3.75
N ALA A 236 18.68 8.26 2.68
CA ALA A 236 18.82 6.81 2.58
C ALA A 236 19.36 6.41 1.19
N PRO A 237 20.63 6.72 0.88
CA PRO A 237 21.21 6.56 -0.46
C PRO A 237 21.34 5.11 -0.90
N ASP A 238 21.25 4.17 0.02
CA ASP A 238 21.37 2.74 -0.24
C ASP A 238 20.04 2.07 -0.58
N LEU A 239 18.91 2.75 -0.44
CA LEU A 239 17.61 2.24 -0.84
C LEU A 239 17.35 2.43 -2.34
N MET A 240 16.71 1.43 -2.96
CA MET A 240 16.04 1.59 -4.24
C MET A 240 14.80 2.48 -4.03
N ILE A 241 14.54 3.41 -4.95
CA ILE A 241 13.33 4.25 -4.90
C ILE A 241 12.36 3.81 -6.00
N GLU A 242 11.20 3.32 -5.57
CA GLU A 242 10.05 3.07 -6.41
C GLU A 242 9.04 4.22 -6.25
N TYR A 243 8.36 4.58 -7.32
CA TYR A 243 7.25 5.54 -7.28
C TYR A 243 5.97 4.89 -7.81
N LYS A 244 4.92 4.84 -6.98
CA LYS A 244 3.59 4.45 -7.43
C LYS A 244 2.92 5.62 -8.13
N LEU A 245 2.82 5.53 -9.45
CA LEU A 245 2.31 6.57 -10.34
C LEU A 245 0.83 6.34 -10.64
N PRO A 246 -0.08 7.12 -10.04
CA PRO A 246 -1.51 7.01 -10.30
C PRO A 246 -1.88 7.75 -11.59
N ILE A 247 -2.43 7.02 -12.55
CA ILE A 247 -2.91 7.56 -13.81
C ILE A 247 -4.42 7.35 -13.88
N ILE A 248 -5.15 8.39 -14.32
CA ILE A 248 -6.58 8.30 -14.60
C ILE A 248 -6.75 7.52 -15.91
N THR A 249 -7.41 6.37 -15.84
CA THR A 249 -7.77 5.60 -17.03
C THR A 249 -9.15 6.00 -17.57
N LYS A 250 -9.57 5.41 -18.67
CA LYS A 250 -10.89 5.65 -19.29
C LYS A 250 -11.76 4.39 -19.19
N ASN A 251 -13.05 4.59 -18.97
CA ASN A 251 -14.07 3.57 -19.12
C ASN A 251 -14.31 3.28 -20.62
N ALA A 252 -15.03 2.21 -20.93
CA ALA A 252 -15.36 1.82 -22.30
C ALA A 252 -16.14 2.89 -23.08
N ASP A 253 -16.91 3.72 -22.41
CA ASP A 253 -17.65 4.85 -22.99
C ASP A 253 -16.79 6.12 -23.20
N GLY A 254 -15.50 6.06 -22.86
CA GLY A 254 -14.54 7.17 -22.96
C GLY A 254 -14.55 8.13 -21.79
N SER A 255 -15.45 7.99 -20.81
CA SER A 255 -15.44 8.77 -19.57
C SER A 255 -14.19 8.45 -18.72
N LEU A 256 -13.76 9.41 -17.89
CA LEU A 256 -12.63 9.19 -17.00
C LEU A 256 -13.04 8.25 -15.85
N ARG A 257 -12.17 7.29 -15.54
CA ARG A 257 -12.30 6.39 -14.40
C ARG A 257 -11.48 6.94 -13.23
N GLY A 258 -12.15 7.20 -12.12
CA GLY A 258 -11.52 7.81 -10.95
C GLY A 258 -11.32 9.32 -11.09
N LYS A 259 -10.78 9.93 -10.06
CA LYS A 259 -10.51 11.37 -9.99
C LYS A 259 -9.21 11.62 -9.22
N GLY A 260 -8.59 12.76 -9.48
CA GLY A 260 -7.50 13.25 -8.66
C GLY A 260 -6.11 12.74 -9.01
N GLY A 261 -5.96 11.81 -9.95
CA GLY A 261 -4.66 11.42 -10.49
C GLY A 261 -4.23 12.31 -11.66
N LEU A 262 -3.14 11.91 -12.31
CA LEU A 262 -2.65 12.53 -13.55
C LEU A 262 -3.38 11.92 -14.75
N GLU A 263 -3.69 12.74 -15.74
CA GLU A 263 -4.11 12.23 -17.05
C GLU A 263 -2.91 11.57 -17.75
N ALA A 264 -3.17 10.71 -18.72
CA ALA A 264 -2.14 9.87 -19.33
C ALA A 264 -0.91 10.65 -19.84
N GLU A 265 -1.14 11.79 -20.51
CA GLU A 265 -0.06 12.63 -21.04
C GLU A 265 0.79 13.25 -19.94
N GLU A 266 0.16 13.83 -18.90
CA GLU A 266 0.86 14.36 -17.74
C GLU A 266 1.55 13.24 -16.95
N GLY A 267 0.94 12.05 -16.84
CA GLY A 267 1.53 10.88 -16.19
C GLY A 267 2.81 10.42 -16.87
N VAL A 268 2.83 10.37 -18.21
CA VAL A 268 4.03 10.05 -18.99
C VAL A 268 5.11 11.13 -18.87
N ALA A 269 4.73 12.41 -18.87
CA ALA A 269 5.67 13.51 -18.68
C ALA A 269 6.28 13.46 -17.27
N PHE A 270 5.45 13.18 -16.27
CA PHE A 270 5.93 13.07 -14.88
C PHE A 270 6.83 11.85 -14.65
N ALA A 271 6.57 10.72 -15.31
CA ALA A 271 7.43 9.54 -15.25
C ALA A 271 8.88 9.85 -15.67
N LYS A 272 9.08 10.69 -16.69
CA LYS A 272 10.42 11.16 -17.10
C LYS A 272 11.08 12.01 -16.02
N LEU A 273 10.35 12.95 -15.42
CA LEU A 273 10.88 13.78 -14.33
C LEU A 273 11.24 12.93 -13.10
N LEU A 274 10.46 11.88 -12.79
CA LEU A 274 10.78 10.93 -11.72
C LEU A 274 12.08 10.16 -12.00
N GLU A 275 12.26 9.67 -13.23
CA GLU A 275 13.51 9.02 -13.65
C GLU A 275 14.70 9.98 -13.54
N GLU A 276 14.58 11.22 -14.03
CA GLU A 276 15.60 12.26 -13.91
C GLU A 276 15.92 12.60 -12.45
N ALA A 277 14.92 12.55 -11.55
CA ALA A 277 15.10 12.75 -10.12
C ALA A 277 15.77 11.55 -9.41
N GLY A 278 15.92 10.42 -10.12
CA GLY A 278 16.61 9.23 -9.66
C GLY A 278 15.70 8.19 -9.02
N VAL A 279 14.43 8.12 -9.45
CA VAL A 279 13.55 6.97 -9.20
C VAL A 279 14.08 5.78 -10.00
N ASP A 280 14.18 4.63 -9.37
CA ASP A 280 14.77 3.41 -9.93
C ASP A 280 13.74 2.47 -10.55
N MET A 281 12.46 2.62 -10.18
CA MET A 281 11.33 1.81 -10.68
C MET A 281 10.03 2.59 -10.58
N ILE A 282 9.11 2.41 -11.54
CA ILE A 282 7.79 3.05 -11.54
C ILE A 282 6.71 1.98 -11.56
N GLN A 283 5.82 1.99 -10.57
CA GLN A 283 4.60 1.18 -10.56
C GLN A 283 3.44 2.02 -11.10
N VAL A 284 2.89 1.66 -12.24
CA VAL A 284 1.72 2.33 -12.82
C VAL A 284 0.44 1.72 -12.26
N ALA A 285 -0.41 2.56 -11.69
CA ALA A 285 -1.67 2.16 -11.05
C ALA A 285 -2.83 3.08 -11.46
N GLN A 286 -4.05 2.63 -11.22
CA GLN A 286 -5.24 3.46 -11.32
C GLN A 286 -5.29 4.49 -10.19
N ALA A 287 -5.58 5.73 -10.51
CA ALA A 287 -5.76 6.79 -9.53
C ALA A 287 -7.00 6.58 -8.63
N ASN A 288 -6.86 6.84 -7.33
CA ASN A 288 -7.93 6.68 -6.33
C ASN A 288 -7.94 7.77 -5.24
N HIS A 289 -7.63 9.00 -5.57
CA HIS A 289 -7.60 10.07 -4.56
C HIS A 289 -8.96 10.37 -3.94
N THR A 290 -10.06 10.05 -4.62
CA THR A 290 -11.42 10.32 -4.11
C THR A 290 -11.98 9.20 -3.22
N GLY A 291 -11.23 8.12 -3.00
CA GLY A 291 -11.60 7.05 -2.08
C GLY A 291 -12.66 6.08 -2.60
N ASN A 292 -13.07 6.15 -3.87
CA ASN A 292 -13.93 5.13 -4.45
C ASN A 292 -13.12 3.87 -4.79
N MET A 293 -13.16 2.90 -3.91
CA MET A 293 -12.42 1.64 -4.08
C MET A 293 -12.82 0.88 -5.34
N GLY A 294 -14.04 1.07 -5.86
CA GLY A 294 -14.49 0.46 -7.11
C GLY A 294 -13.71 0.94 -8.33
N ASP A 295 -13.17 2.15 -8.33
CA ASP A 295 -12.34 2.66 -9.41
C ASP A 295 -10.98 1.96 -9.49
N THR A 296 -10.37 1.67 -8.34
CA THR A 296 -9.03 1.09 -8.23
C THR A 296 -9.05 -0.43 -8.13
N ILE A 297 -10.03 -0.99 -7.41
CA ILE A 297 -10.15 -2.42 -7.15
C ILE A 297 -11.56 -2.88 -7.56
N PRO A 298 -11.87 -2.86 -8.86
CA PRO A 298 -13.21 -3.19 -9.35
C PRO A 298 -13.58 -4.64 -9.03
N PRO A 299 -14.87 -4.91 -8.73
CA PRO A 299 -15.39 -6.26 -8.60
C PRO A 299 -15.45 -6.96 -9.96
N MET A 300 -15.81 -8.25 -9.97
CA MET A 300 -16.02 -8.99 -11.21
C MET A 300 -17.10 -8.33 -12.06
N GLY A 301 -16.91 -8.36 -13.38
CA GLY A 301 -17.89 -7.86 -14.34
C GLY A 301 -17.93 -6.34 -14.53
N ASP A 302 -17.13 -5.57 -13.77
CA ASP A 302 -17.15 -4.11 -13.86
C ASP A 302 -16.24 -3.58 -14.99
N VAL A 303 -15.02 -4.06 -15.08
CA VAL A 303 -14.06 -3.69 -16.14
C VAL A 303 -13.30 -4.90 -16.67
N ASP A 304 -12.66 -4.74 -17.80
CA ASP A 304 -11.79 -5.74 -18.41
C ASP A 304 -10.57 -6.03 -17.51
N TYR A 305 -9.98 -7.21 -17.69
CA TYR A 305 -8.71 -7.54 -17.09
C TYR A 305 -7.61 -6.64 -17.64
N ASN A 306 -6.67 -6.26 -16.80
CA ASN A 306 -5.50 -5.43 -17.16
C ASN A 306 -5.87 -4.06 -17.75
N TRP A 307 -6.97 -3.44 -17.31
CA TRP A 307 -7.41 -2.14 -17.83
C TRP A 307 -6.40 -1.00 -17.64
N THR A 308 -5.46 -1.14 -16.71
CA THR A 308 -4.38 -0.17 -16.47
C THR A 308 -3.20 -0.33 -17.45
N LEU A 309 -3.14 -1.43 -18.19
CA LEU A 309 -2.01 -1.79 -19.03
C LEU A 309 -1.70 -0.76 -20.14
N PRO A 310 -2.69 -0.10 -20.80
CA PRO A 310 -2.38 0.95 -21.75
C PRO A 310 -1.57 2.11 -21.15
N ALA A 311 -1.84 2.48 -19.92
CA ALA A 311 -1.07 3.50 -19.20
C ALA A 311 0.34 3.01 -18.86
N ALA A 312 0.49 1.77 -18.37
CA ALA A 312 1.80 1.17 -18.09
C ALA A 312 2.66 1.10 -19.36
N ARG A 313 2.08 0.65 -20.48
CA ARG A 313 2.73 0.62 -21.82
C ARG A 313 3.20 2.00 -22.28
N ALA A 314 2.41 3.04 -22.06
CA ALA A 314 2.77 4.41 -22.42
C ALA A 314 3.95 4.92 -21.58
N VAL A 315 3.94 4.69 -20.28
CA VAL A 315 5.05 5.02 -19.38
C VAL A 315 6.31 4.22 -19.75
N LYS A 316 6.19 2.89 -19.95
CA LYS A 316 7.30 2.01 -20.34
C LYS A 316 8.04 2.47 -21.60
N LYS A 317 7.33 3.01 -22.56
CA LYS A 317 7.92 3.54 -23.80
C LYS A 317 8.66 4.87 -23.59
N ALA A 318 8.42 5.54 -22.49
CA ALA A 318 8.92 6.89 -22.21
C ALA A 318 10.11 6.94 -21.25
N VAL A 319 10.35 5.87 -20.49
CA VAL A 319 11.43 5.77 -19.49
C VAL A 319 12.30 4.54 -19.73
N SER A 320 13.50 4.53 -19.15
CA SER A 320 14.44 3.41 -19.21
C SER A 320 14.41 2.55 -17.94
N VAL A 321 13.94 3.11 -16.82
CA VAL A 321 13.77 2.35 -15.57
C VAL A 321 12.67 1.29 -15.71
N PRO A 322 12.73 0.18 -14.97
CA PRO A 322 11.69 -0.84 -14.98
C PRO A 322 10.32 -0.27 -14.63
N VAL A 323 9.29 -0.74 -15.33
CA VAL A 323 7.90 -0.38 -15.09
C VAL A 323 7.14 -1.60 -14.62
N ALA A 324 6.51 -1.48 -13.44
CA ALA A 324 5.58 -2.47 -12.91
C ALA A 324 4.14 -2.10 -13.28
N THR A 325 3.32 -3.09 -13.61
CA THR A 325 1.88 -2.93 -13.84
C THR A 325 1.06 -3.64 -12.78
N VAL A 326 -0.03 -3.02 -12.35
CA VAL A 326 -1.03 -3.57 -11.44
C VAL A 326 -2.43 -3.28 -11.95
N GLY A 327 -3.32 -4.28 -11.99
CA GLY A 327 -4.69 -4.08 -12.41
C GLY A 327 -5.37 -5.35 -12.90
N ARG A 328 -5.86 -6.21 -11.98
CA ARG A 328 -6.59 -7.46 -12.28
C ARG A 328 -5.80 -8.43 -13.17
N VAL A 329 -4.51 -8.58 -12.96
CA VAL A 329 -3.76 -9.70 -13.54
C VAL A 329 -4.07 -10.93 -12.69
N ILE A 330 -4.76 -11.93 -13.23
CA ILE A 330 -5.27 -13.06 -12.47
C ILE A 330 -4.66 -14.40 -12.86
N SER A 331 -4.08 -14.51 -14.04
CA SER A 331 -3.45 -15.75 -14.53
C SER A 331 -1.96 -15.55 -14.81
N LEU A 332 -1.23 -16.66 -14.85
CA LEU A 332 0.19 -16.66 -15.22
C LEU A 332 0.37 -16.31 -16.71
N GLU A 333 -0.50 -16.80 -17.57
CA GLU A 333 -0.47 -16.57 -19.00
C GLU A 333 -0.66 -15.09 -19.34
N ALA A 334 -1.58 -14.40 -18.62
CA ALA A 334 -1.76 -12.97 -18.78
C ALA A 334 -0.52 -12.18 -18.38
N GLY A 335 0.12 -12.55 -17.26
CA GLY A 335 1.36 -11.92 -16.81
C GLY A 335 2.53 -12.19 -17.76
N GLU A 336 2.69 -13.42 -18.22
CA GLU A 336 3.72 -13.80 -19.21
C GLU A 336 3.58 -12.99 -20.48
N LYS A 337 2.33 -12.90 -21.02
CA LYS A 337 2.05 -12.14 -22.24
C LYS A 337 2.36 -10.65 -22.10
N ILE A 338 2.07 -10.03 -20.95
CA ILE A 338 2.43 -8.63 -20.68
C ILE A 338 3.94 -8.42 -20.87
N LEU A 339 4.75 -9.34 -20.36
CA LEU A 339 6.21 -9.27 -20.44
C LEU A 339 6.72 -9.60 -21.86
N GLU A 340 6.12 -10.57 -22.54
CA GLU A 340 6.45 -10.92 -23.94
C GLU A 340 6.16 -9.76 -24.89
N ASP A 341 5.03 -9.08 -24.70
CA ASP A 341 4.62 -7.91 -25.47
C ASP A 341 5.43 -6.63 -25.09
N GLN A 342 6.28 -6.71 -24.07
CA GLN A 342 7.07 -5.59 -23.53
C GLN A 342 6.22 -4.41 -23.06
N ASP A 343 5.04 -4.69 -22.53
CA ASP A 343 4.10 -3.69 -22.02
C ASP A 343 4.46 -3.22 -20.60
N ALA A 344 5.18 -4.06 -19.86
CA ALA A 344 5.78 -3.79 -18.56
C ALA A 344 7.00 -4.70 -18.33
N ASP A 345 7.76 -4.47 -17.26
CA ASP A 345 8.92 -5.27 -16.85
C ASP A 345 8.62 -6.18 -15.68
N ILE A 346 7.63 -5.81 -14.86
CA ILE A 346 7.25 -6.49 -13.63
C ILE A 346 5.73 -6.54 -13.57
N VAL A 347 5.19 -7.67 -13.11
CA VAL A 347 3.75 -7.90 -12.99
C VAL A 347 3.37 -8.04 -11.52
N ALA A 348 2.44 -7.19 -11.08
CA ALA A 348 1.96 -7.19 -9.69
C ALA A 348 0.66 -8.00 -9.54
N TYR A 349 0.73 -9.03 -8.68
CA TYR A 349 -0.37 -9.93 -8.34
C TYR A 349 -0.88 -9.64 -6.93
N GLY A 350 -1.81 -8.68 -6.77
CA GLY A 350 -2.38 -8.35 -5.45
C GLY A 350 -3.34 -9.41 -4.94
N ARG A 351 -4.62 -9.27 -5.28
CA ARG A 351 -5.68 -10.22 -4.86
C ARG A 351 -5.42 -11.65 -5.31
N SER A 352 -4.69 -11.84 -6.41
CA SER A 352 -4.32 -13.17 -6.91
C SER A 352 -3.41 -13.91 -5.92
N MET A 353 -2.47 -13.22 -5.25
CA MET A 353 -1.65 -13.82 -4.20
C MET A 353 -2.39 -14.04 -2.89
N LEU A 354 -3.50 -13.34 -2.64
CA LEU A 354 -4.38 -13.69 -1.52
C LEU A 354 -5.10 -15.03 -1.78
N ALA A 355 -5.47 -15.27 -3.05
CA ALA A 355 -6.09 -16.53 -3.47
C ALA A 355 -5.07 -17.68 -3.52
N ASP A 356 -3.88 -17.42 -4.04
CA ASP A 356 -2.81 -18.40 -4.17
C ASP A 356 -1.44 -17.77 -3.87
N PRO A 357 -0.90 -17.94 -2.67
CA PRO A 357 0.40 -17.38 -2.32
C PRO A 357 1.58 -18.05 -3.04
N ASP A 358 1.36 -19.22 -3.66
CA ASP A 358 2.40 -20.01 -4.35
C ASP A 358 2.53 -19.69 -5.85
N ILE A 359 2.02 -18.57 -6.32
CA ILE A 359 2.01 -18.18 -7.74
C ILE A 359 3.38 -18.38 -8.40
N ALA A 360 4.46 -17.91 -7.77
CA ALA A 360 5.79 -17.99 -8.38
C ALA A 360 6.35 -19.41 -8.38
N ASN A 361 6.18 -20.18 -7.30
CA ASN A 361 6.58 -21.58 -7.24
C ASN A 361 5.82 -22.42 -8.28
N LYS A 362 4.50 -22.20 -8.40
CA LYS A 362 3.66 -22.88 -9.39
C LYS A 362 4.00 -22.50 -10.83
N ALA A 363 4.34 -21.23 -11.07
CA ALA A 363 4.87 -20.80 -12.35
C ALA A 363 6.15 -21.59 -12.74
N ALA A 364 7.04 -21.87 -11.76
CA ALA A 364 8.26 -22.62 -11.97
C ALA A 364 8.03 -24.12 -12.15
N SER A 365 7.08 -24.71 -11.43
CA SER A 365 6.75 -26.15 -11.50
C SER A 365 5.80 -26.49 -12.66
N GLY A 366 5.14 -25.50 -13.27
CA GLY A 366 4.13 -25.73 -14.29
C GLY A 366 2.78 -26.16 -13.73
N GLU A 367 2.56 -25.92 -12.45
CA GLU A 367 1.28 -26.20 -11.78
C GLU A 367 0.26 -25.07 -12.04
N CYS A 368 -1.03 -25.42 -11.99
CA CYS A 368 -2.11 -24.43 -12.09
C CYS A 368 -2.21 -23.60 -10.81
N ILE A 369 -2.40 -22.30 -10.95
CA ILE A 369 -2.70 -21.40 -9.83
C ILE A 369 -4.21 -21.38 -9.54
N ARG A 370 -4.56 -20.99 -8.31
CA ARG A 370 -5.93 -20.67 -7.93
C ARG A 370 -6.20 -19.21 -8.31
N GLU A 371 -6.89 -18.98 -9.41
CA GLU A 371 -7.18 -17.65 -9.90
C GLU A 371 -8.15 -16.88 -8.99
N CYS A 372 -7.90 -15.58 -8.82
CA CYS A 372 -8.76 -14.70 -8.05
C CYS A 372 -10.12 -14.50 -8.74
N LEU A 373 -11.23 -14.69 -8.01
CA LEU A 373 -12.59 -14.45 -8.51
C LEU A 373 -12.95 -12.97 -8.68
N ASN A 374 -12.13 -12.05 -8.18
CA ASN A 374 -12.44 -10.62 -8.11
C ASN A 374 -13.76 -10.30 -7.37
N CYS A 375 -14.14 -11.12 -6.40
CA CYS A 375 -15.39 -10.99 -5.64
C CYS A 375 -15.37 -9.88 -4.60
N ASN A 376 -14.21 -9.39 -4.23
CA ASN A 376 -13.93 -8.34 -3.21
C ASN A 376 -14.38 -8.66 -1.77
N LYS A 377 -15.10 -9.75 -1.51
CA LYS A 377 -15.77 -10.05 -0.23
C LYS A 377 -14.82 -10.17 0.98
N GLY A 378 -13.74 -10.94 0.83
CA GLY A 378 -12.80 -11.19 1.92
C GLY A 378 -11.70 -10.14 2.04
N CYS A 379 -11.45 -9.36 1.00
CA CYS A 379 -10.38 -8.36 0.94
C CYS A 379 -10.92 -6.93 1.01
N VAL A 380 -11.46 -6.38 -0.08
CA VAL A 380 -11.89 -4.98 -0.17
C VAL A 380 -13.02 -4.67 0.83
N ASP A 381 -14.08 -5.48 0.85
CA ASP A 381 -15.21 -5.27 1.77
C ASP A 381 -14.79 -5.44 3.24
N ALA A 382 -13.80 -6.29 3.51
CA ALA A 382 -13.27 -6.46 4.86
C ALA A 382 -12.57 -5.17 5.33
N ILE A 383 -11.67 -4.60 4.53
CA ILE A 383 -10.97 -3.35 4.87
C ILE A 383 -11.94 -2.18 4.99
N GLN A 384 -12.89 -2.03 4.07
CA GLN A 384 -13.92 -1.01 4.16
C GLN A 384 -14.77 -1.17 5.44
N GLY A 385 -15.03 -2.41 5.85
CA GLY A 385 -15.69 -2.77 7.11
C GLY A 385 -14.78 -2.74 8.34
N ARG A 386 -13.54 -2.23 8.24
CA ARG A 386 -12.51 -2.21 9.31
C ARG A 386 -12.26 -3.58 9.92
N ARG A 387 -12.21 -4.60 9.08
CA ARG A 387 -11.90 -5.98 9.43
C ARG A 387 -10.59 -6.42 8.76
N TYR A 388 -10.00 -7.47 9.27
CA TYR A 388 -8.84 -8.13 8.65
C TYR A 388 -9.21 -8.71 7.29
N ILE A 389 -8.27 -8.62 6.34
CA ILE A 389 -8.48 -9.28 5.05
C ILE A 389 -8.47 -10.80 5.19
N SER A 390 -9.17 -11.45 4.27
CA SER A 390 -9.17 -12.89 4.04
C SER A 390 -9.49 -13.16 2.58
N CYS A 391 -9.44 -14.41 2.15
CA CYS A 391 -9.85 -14.80 0.81
C CYS A 391 -10.86 -15.94 0.86
N VAL A 392 -11.96 -15.83 0.11
CA VAL A 392 -12.99 -16.86 0.03
C VAL A 392 -12.50 -18.17 -0.61
N LEU A 393 -11.39 -18.10 -1.37
CA LEU A 393 -10.75 -19.24 -2.01
C LEU A 393 -9.60 -19.84 -1.20
N ASN A 394 -9.12 -19.13 -0.17
CA ASN A 394 -7.93 -19.51 0.57
C ASN A 394 -8.15 -19.34 2.07
N ALA A 395 -8.40 -20.44 2.75
CA ALA A 395 -8.63 -20.46 4.20
C ALA A 395 -7.36 -20.13 5.00
N GLU A 396 -6.17 -20.28 4.41
CA GLU A 396 -4.89 -19.91 5.01
C GLU A 396 -4.76 -18.39 5.13
N ASN A 397 -5.32 -17.64 4.18
CA ASN A 397 -5.12 -16.18 4.11
C ASN A 397 -5.64 -15.47 5.37
N GLY A 398 -4.73 -14.82 6.08
CA GLY A 398 -4.94 -14.19 7.39
C GLY A 398 -4.81 -15.15 8.59
N ASN A 399 -4.48 -16.42 8.34
CA ASN A 399 -4.32 -17.47 9.35
C ASN A 399 -3.04 -18.29 9.11
N GLU A 400 -2.05 -17.73 8.45
CA GLU A 400 -0.83 -18.42 8.00
C GLU A 400 -0.02 -19.04 9.15
N GLY A 401 -0.18 -18.51 10.37
CA GLY A 401 0.45 -19.06 11.58
C GLY A 401 -0.29 -20.26 12.19
N THR A 402 -1.54 -20.54 11.76
CA THR A 402 -2.39 -21.54 12.40
C THR A 402 -3.04 -22.53 11.43
N VAL A 403 -3.29 -22.11 10.20
CA VAL A 403 -3.88 -22.94 9.15
C VAL A 403 -2.79 -23.33 8.15
N PHE A 404 -2.36 -24.57 8.21
CA PHE A 404 -1.39 -25.14 7.27
C PHE A 404 -1.69 -26.64 7.09
N ILE A 405 -1.52 -27.10 5.86
CA ILE A 405 -1.65 -28.52 5.53
C ILE A 405 -0.28 -29.18 5.72
N LYS A 406 -0.20 -30.17 6.59
CA LYS A 406 1.00 -30.99 6.79
C LYS A 406 0.71 -32.44 6.36
N PRO A 407 1.71 -33.16 5.84
CA PRO A 407 1.59 -34.60 5.66
C PRO A 407 1.17 -35.26 6.97
N ALA A 408 0.24 -36.20 6.90
CA ALA A 408 -0.20 -36.94 8.07
C ALA A 408 0.96 -37.80 8.63
N GLU A 409 1.16 -37.77 9.94
CA GLU A 409 2.16 -38.64 10.60
C GLU A 409 1.86 -40.12 10.43
N LYS A 410 0.55 -40.46 10.31
CA LYS A 410 0.08 -41.82 10.05
C LYS A 410 -0.97 -41.78 8.93
N ILE A 411 -0.84 -42.69 7.99
CA ILE A 411 -1.85 -42.90 6.96
C ILE A 411 -3.15 -43.34 7.63
N LYS A 412 -4.26 -42.67 7.31
CA LYS A 412 -5.62 -42.96 7.79
C LYS A 412 -6.55 -43.14 6.61
N ASN A 413 -7.50 -44.06 6.77
CA ASN A 413 -8.62 -44.17 5.85
C ASN A 413 -9.72 -43.20 6.33
N ILE A 414 -10.03 -42.19 5.52
CA ILE A 414 -11.01 -41.15 5.83
C ILE A 414 -12.17 -41.29 4.82
N ALA A 415 -13.40 -41.39 5.32
CA ALA A 415 -14.58 -41.33 4.48
C ALA A 415 -15.13 -39.90 4.51
N VAL A 416 -15.24 -39.29 3.34
CA VAL A 416 -15.86 -37.96 3.16
C VAL A 416 -17.29 -38.19 2.67
N VAL A 417 -18.28 -37.81 3.48
CA VAL A 417 -19.70 -37.97 3.17
C VAL A 417 -20.28 -36.64 2.74
N GLY A 418 -20.57 -36.50 1.45
CA GLY A 418 -21.11 -35.29 0.84
C GLY A 418 -20.10 -34.61 -0.10
N ALA A 419 -20.53 -34.31 -1.32
CA ALA A 419 -19.76 -33.66 -2.36
C ALA A 419 -20.09 -32.16 -2.47
N GLY A 420 -20.41 -31.50 -1.36
CA GLY A 420 -20.49 -30.07 -1.27
C GLY A 420 -19.09 -29.46 -1.16
N ILE A 421 -18.97 -28.10 -1.14
CA ILE A 421 -17.70 -27.37 -1.12
C ILE A 421 -16.74 -27.89 -0.02
N ALA A 422 -17.26 -28.11 1.21
CA ALA A 422 -16.46 -28.63 2.32
C ALA A 422 -15.97 -30.04 2.10
N GLY A 423 -16.79 -30.91 1.50
CA GLY A 423 -16.42 -32.30 1.21
C GLY A 423 -15.40 -32.41 0.08
N LEU A 424 -15.53 -31.58 -0.95
CA LEU A 424 -14.57 -31.50 -2.05
C LEU A 424 -13.21 -30.94 -1.58
N GLU A 425 -13.20 -29.94 -0.69
CA GLU A 425 -11.97 -29.41 -0.11
C GLU A 425 -11.28 -30.41 0.83
N ALA A 426 -12.03 -31.26 1.50
CA ALA A 426 -11.50 -32.30 2.42
C ALA A 426 -10.95 -33.53 1.69
N ALA A 427 -11.35 -33.77 0.44
CA ALA A 427 -10.97 -34.94 -0.36
C ALA A 427 -9.71 -34.65 -1.19
#